data_b357b75c378ca98527f871b1d53bb76c
#
_entry.id   b357b75c378ca98527f871b1d53bb76c
#
_cell.length_a   1.000
_cell.length_b   1.000
_cell.length_c   1.000
_cell.angle_alpha   90.00
_cell.angle_beta   90.00
_cell.angle_gamma   90.00
#
_symmetry.space_group_name_H-M   'P 1'
#
loop_
_entity.id
_entity.type
_entity.pdbx_description
1 polymer ?
#
loop_
_entity_poly.entity_id
_entity_poly.type
_entity_poly.pdbx_seq_one_letter_code
_entity_poly.pdbx_strand_id
1 'polypeptide(L)'
;MLIWALLSSVIFVGSNIFIRFYLGSVHWLALIWSRALGAALILGFLVYFNDPKELFLSYFTEISNRPLLWLLTVSTGFLGIWGFIKSIKLLPLYIVIPFTTLNLVTVLVSHFRLNFLIENVTLIGIFLGLIGLFFLLKSHYSSKNKNGWFWMILCVISWGLAYPLSQSLIQSTSPIFFATAMEASVVLGASLLLVSLNKSKRRQVLSTLPSPVFYSWMVTLLVLGVICDGIARESVSPISMLAFAGFSEIGVLVLGHFFYQERMKSIQWLGAFLTLLAMFLVLA
;
A
#
# COMPACT_ATOMS: atom_id res chain seq x y z
N MET A 1 -18.00 10.00 -2.08
CA MET A 1 -16.96 9.27 -1.33
C MET A 1 -16.33 8.16 -2.14
N LEU A 2 -17.09 7.25 -2.76
CA LEU A 2 -16.55 6.18 -3.62
C LEU A 2 -15.65 6.69 -4.76
N ILE A 3 -15.88 7.89 -5.27
CA ILE A 3 -15.04 8.50 -6.31
C ILE A 3 -13.58 8.73 -5.83
N TRP A 4 -13.41 9.08 -4.55
CA TRP A 4 -12.07 9.26 -3.98
C TRP A 4 -11.32 7.94 -3.85
N ALA A 5 -12.01 6.86 -3.48
CA ALA A 5 -11.44 5.51 -3.44
C ALA A 5 -11.03 5.03 -4.83
N LEU A 6 -11.87 5.27 -5.85
CA LEU A 6 -11.54 4.94 -7.23
C LEU A 6 -10.36 5.78 -7.74
N LEU A 7 -10.37 7.08 -7.48
CA LEU A 7 -9.29 8.00 -7.89
C LEU A 7 -7.96 7.62 -7.24
N SER A 8 -7.97 7.33 -5.94
CA SER A 8 -6.81 6.80 -5.21
C SER A 8 -6.26 5.54 -5.90
N SER A 9 -7.15 4.60 -6.23
CA SER A 9 -6.76 3.34 -6.89
C SER A 9 -6.09 3.58 -8.23
N VAL A 10 -6.63 4.47 -9.08
CA VAL A 10 -6.05 4.82 -10.38
C VAL A 10 -4.67 5.49 -10.21
N ILE A 11 -4.55 6.40 -9.24
CA ILE A 11 -3.27 7.08 -8.96
C ILE A 11 -2.22 6.07 -8.48
N PHE A 12 -2.59 5.12 -7.61
CA PHE A 12 -1.66 4.09 -7.15
C PHE A 12 -1.23 3.12 -8.26
N VAL A 13 -2.05 2.88 -9.29
CA VAL A 13 -1.59 2.17 -10.51
C VAL A 13 -0.37 2.86 -11.10
N GLY A 14 -0.46 4.17 -11.36
CA GLY A 14 0.66 4.96 -11.86
C GLY A 14 1.86 4.88 -10.93
N SER A 15 1.68 5.13 -9.65
CA SER A 15 2.75 5.08 -8.64
C SER A 15 3.47 3.72 -8.61
N ASN A 16 2.75 2.60 -8.64
CA ASN A 16 3.32 1.26 -8.59
C ASN A 16 4.13 0.91 -9.85
N ILE A 17 3.65 1.35 -11.04
CA ILE A 17 4.38 1.20 -12.29
C ILE A 17 5.69 1.97 -12.22
N PHE A 18 5.65 3.21 -11.74
CA PHE A 18 6.84 4.02 -11.54
C PHE A 18 7.83 3.37 -10.57
N ILE A 19 7.38 2.87 -9.43
CA ILE A 19 8.21 2.16 -8.47
C ILE A 19 8.93 0.98 -9.14
N ARG A 20 8.21 0.16 -9.89
CA ARG A 20 8.79 -0.99 -10.60
C ARG A 20 9.86 -0.58 -11.60
N PHE A 21 9.61 0.46 -12.37
CA PHE A 21 10.55 0.99 -13.36
C PHE A 21 11.89 1.38 -12.72
N TYR A 22 11.83 2.03 -11.55
CA TYR A 22 13.04 2.51 -10.87
C TYR A 22 13.78 1.45 -10.06
N LEU A 23 13.12 0.41 -9.61
CA LEU A 23 13.79 -0.69 -8.90
C LEU A 23 14.86 -1.40 -9.74
N GLY A 24 14.88 -1.17 -11.05
CA GLY A 24 15.97 -1.60 -11.95
C GLY A 24 17.26 -0.81 -11.77
N SER A 25 17.18 0.49 -11.47
CA SER A 25 18.32 1.43 -11.42
C SER A 25 18.59 2.02 -10.04
N VAL A 26 17.58 2.09 -9.16
CA VAL A 26 17.65 2.70 -7.83
C VAL A 26 17.67 1.62 -6.76
N HIS A 27 18.49 1.82 -5.73
CA HIS A 27 18.47 0.93 -4.60
C HIS A 27 17.14 1.05 -3.84
N TRP A 28 16.50 -0.07 -3.52
CA TRP A 28 15.17 -0.12 -2.89
C TRP A 28 15.05 0.76 -1.62
N LEU A 29 16.09 0.83 -0.80
CA LEU A 29 16.09 1.64 0.43
C LEU A 29 16.19 3.14 0.13
N ALA A 30 16.97 3.54 -0.89
CA ALA A 30 17.02 4.92 -1.36
C ALA A 30 15.66 5.35 -1.92
N LEU A 31 14.99 4.47 -2.65
CA LEU A 31 13.66 4.70 -3.20
C LEU A 31 12.61 4.90 -2.09
N ILE A 32 12.56 4.00 -1.09
CA ILE A 32 11.64 4.14 0.05
C ILE A 32 11.89 5.45 0.78
N TRP A 33 13.14 5.70 1.15
CA TRP A 33 13.52 6.86 1.93
C TRP A 33 13.20 8.18 1.22
N SER A 34 13.63 8.33 -0.05
CA SER A 34 13.43 9.57 -0.80
C SER A 34 11.95 9.83 -1.09
N ARG A 35 11.20 8.81 -1.49
CA ARG A 35 9.77 8.89 -1.75
C ARG A 35 9.00 9.37 -0.52
N ALA A 36 9.24 8.71 0.61
CA ALA A 36 8.55 9.03 1.85
C ALA A 36 8.94 10.42 2.38
N LEU A 37 10.22 10.81 2.25
CA LEU A 37 10.68 12.14 2.64
C LEU A 37 9.96 13.25 1.86
N GLY A 38 9.89 13.12 0.53
CA GLY A 38 9.17 14.10 -0.28
C GLY A 38 7.68 14.18 0.06
N ALA A 39 7.03 13.03 0.23
CA ALA A 39 5.62 12.99 0.61
C ALA A 39 5.39 13.58 2.01
N ALA A 40 6.19 13.21 3.01
CA ALA A 40 6.06 13.73 4.37
C ALA A 40 6.25 15.26 4.43
N LEU A 41 7.19 15.81 3.66
CA LEU A 41 7.40 17.26 3.57
C LEU A 41 6.20 17.98 2.96
N ILE A 42 5.68 17.50 1.83
CA ILE A 42 4.53 18.13 1.17
C ILE A 42 3.27 18.00 2.03
N LEU A 43 2.98 16.82 2.56
CA LEU A 43 1.82 16.60 3.42
C LEU A 43 1.93 17.40 4.72
N GLY A 44 3.11 17.44 5.35
CA GLY A 44 3.36 18.24 6.55
C GLY A 44 3.17 19.74 6.30
N PHE A 45 3.59 20.24 5.13
CA PHE A 45 3.32 21.60 4.71
C PHE A 45 1.82 21.85 4.55
N LEU A 46 1.08 20.93 3.92
CA LEU A 46 -0.38 21.05 3.78
C LEU A 46 -1.08 21.07 5.15
N VAL A 47 -0.70 20.20 6.09
CA VAL A 47 -1.22 20.25 7.48
C VAL A 47 -0.96 21.60 8.12
N TYR A 48 0.28 22.09 8.04
CA TYR A 48 0.68 23.34 8.67
C TYR A 48 -0.12 24.56 8.18
N PHE A 49 -0.48 24.59 6.88
CA PHE A 49 -1.19 25.73 6.29
C PHE A 49 -2.72 25.59 6.31
N ASN A 50 -3.24 24.38 6.35
CA ASN A 50 -4.70 24.15 6.29
C ASN A 50 -5.33 23.95 7.67
N ASP A 51 -4.58 23.38 8.63
CA ASP A 51 -5.13 23.06 9.94
C ASP A 51 -4.90 24.21 10.93
N PRO A 52 -5.92 24.65 11.67
CA PRO A 52 -5.75 25.62 12.76
C PRO A 52 -4.75 25.10 13.81
N LYS A 53 -4.00 26.02 14.45
CA LYS A 53 -2.99 25.63 15.46
C LYS A 53 -3.57 24.79 16.59
N GLU A 54 -4.78 25.06 17.01
CA GLU A 54 -5.48 24.35 18.08
C GLU A 54 -5.75 22.88 17.66
N LEU A 55 -6.18 22.68 16.41
CA LEU A 55 -6.40 21.34 15.84
C LEU A 55 -5.07 20.60 15.71
N PHE A 56 -4.02 21.26 15.28
CA PHE A 56 -2.69 20.66 15.20
C PHE A 56 -2.18 20.18 16.58
N LEU A 57 -2.39 20.94 17.64
CA LEU A 57 -2.04 20.52 19.01
C LEU A 57 -2.88 19.33 19.49
N SER A 58 -4.15 19.27 19.10
CA SER A 58 -5.03 18.14 19.45
C SER A 58 -4.53 16.81 18.87
N TYR A 59 -3.88 16.81 17.71
CA TYR A 59 -3.31 15.60 17.11
C TYR A 59 -2.18 15.01 17.97
N PHE A 60 -1.32 15.84 18.55
CA PHE A 60 -0.29 15.36 19.48
C PHE A 60 -0.89 14.81 20.77
N THR A 61 -1.97 15.41 21.25
CA THR A 61 -2.73 14.88 22.40
C THR A 61 -3.31 13.50 22.06
N GLU A 62 -3.86 13.32 20.85
CA GLU A 62 -4.38 12.02 20.40
C GLU A 62 -3.28 10.95 20.29
N ILE A 63 -2.09 11.31 19.79
CA ILE A 63 -0.93 10.41 19.78
C ILE A 63 -0.55 10.01 21.22
N SER A 64 -0.53 10.96 22.15
CA SER A 64 -0.19 10.74 23.55
C SER A 64 -1.23 9.87 24.27
N ASN A 65 -2.50 10.00 23.92
CA ASN A 65 -3.60 9.22 24.51
C ASN A 65 -3.63 7.76 24.02
N ARG A 66 -3.15 7.49 22.77
CA ARG A 66 -3.18 6.17 22.14
C ARG A 66 -1.82 5.76 21.56
N PRO A 67 -0.72 5.84 22.33
CA PRO A 67 0.62 5.67 21.79
C PRO A 67 0.87 4.28 21.20
N LEU A 68 0.31 3.24 21.82
CA LEU A 68 0.44 1.87 21.32
C LEU A 68 -0.27 1.67 19.98
N LEU A 69 -1.48 2.23 19.82
CA LEU A 69 -2.23 2.15 18.58
C LEU A 69 -1.50 2.87 17.44
N TRP A 70 -0.97 4.07 17.70
CA TRP A 70 -0.13 4.80 16.76
C TRP A 70 1.12 4.02 16.39
N LEU A 71 1.84 3.50 17.38
CA LEU A 71 3.05 2.71 17.14
C LEU A 71 2.77 1.47 16.29
N LEU A 72 1.71 0.74 16.56
CA LEU A 72 1.32 -0.44 15.78
C LEU A 72 0.95 -0.04 14.35
N THR A 73 0.15 1.02 14.18
CA THR A 73 -0.29 1.46 12.85
C THR A 73 0.89 1.91 11.98
N VAL A 74 1.76 2.78 12.51
CA VAL A 74 2.93 3.27 11.75
C VAL A 74 3.94 2.16 11.47
N SER A 75 4.11 1.21 12.40
CA SER A 75 5.00 0.06 12.21
C SER A 75 4.47 -0.88 11.11
N THR A 76 3.18 -1.18 11.12
CA THR A 76 2.55 -2.01 10.07
C THR A 76 2.58 -1.31 8.72
N GLY A 77 2.38 0.01 8.66
CA GLY A 77 2.53 0.80 7.44
C GLY A 77 3.96 0.71 6.86
N PHE A 78 4.98 0.93 7.69
CA PHE A 78 6.38 0.82 7.29
C PHE A 78 6.76 -0.60 6.84
N LEU A 79 6.41 -1.62 7.62
CA LEU A 79 6.70 -3.02 7.27
C LEU A 79 5.99 -3.44 5.99
N GLY A 80 4.77 -2.96 5.77
CA GLY A 80 4.01 -3.20 4.56
C GLY A 80 4.70 -2.66 3.31
N ILE A 81 5.09 -1.38 3.29
CA ILE A 81 5.78 -0.79 2.14
C ILE A 81 7.18 -1.40 1.94
N TRP A 82 7.89 -1.71 3.01
CA TRP A 82 9.17 -2.39 2.93
C TRP A 82 9.03 -3.79 2.30
N GLY A 83 8.07 -4.58 2.81
CA GLY A 83 7.74 -5.90 2.27
C GLY A 83 7.33 -5.83 0.79
N PHE A 84 6.46 -4.87 0.43
CA PHE A 84 6.01 -4.65 -0.94
C PHE A 84 7.18 -4.36 -1.90
N ILE A 85 8.01 -3.38 -1.59
CA ILE A 85 9.14 -3.01 -2.48
C ILE A 85 10.18 -4.12 -2.58
N LYS A 86 10.44 -4.85 -1.50
CA LYS A 86 11.31 -6.02 -1.53
C LYS A 86 10.72 -7.17 -2.36
N SER A 87 9.42 -7.42 -2.23
CA SER A 87 8.75 -8.47 -3.00
C SER A 87 8.73 -8.15 -4.50
N ILE A 88 8.40 -6.93 -4.90
CA ILE A 88 8.44 -6.47 -6.31
C ILE A 88 9.87 -6.61 -6.90
N LYS A 89 10.89 -6.35 -6.11
CA LYS A 89 12.28 -6.52 -6.56
C LYS A 89 12.64 -7.99 -6.82
N LEU A 90 12.09 -8.91 -6.04
CA LEU A 90 12.49 -10.32 -6.01
C LEU A 90 11.52 -11.23 -6.78
N LEU A 91 10.29 -10.80 -6.97
CA LEU A 91 9.22 -11.55 -7.64
C LEU A 91 8.63 -10.72 -8.79
N PRO A 92 8.09 -11.37 -9.82
CA PRO A 92 7.34 -10.68 -10.88
C PRO A 92 6.10 -9.97 -10.34
N LEU A 93 5.69 -8.86 -10.99
CA LEU A 93 4.50 -8.09 -10.62
C LEU A 93 3.23 -8.94 -10.63
N TYR A 94 3.07 -9.80 -11.64
CA TYR A 94 1.90 -10.67 -11.77
C TYR A 94 1.76 -11.72 -10.65
N ILE A 95 2.76 -11.86 -9.77
CA ILE A 95 2.66 -12.63 -8.52
C ILE A 95 2.37 -11.70 -7.34
N VAL A 96 3.17 -10.62 -7.20
CA VAL A 96 3.10 -9.74 -6.04
C VAL A 96 1.75 -9.06 -5.95
N ILE A 97 1.29 -8.50 -7.07
CA ILE A 97 0.09 -7.68 -7.08
C ILE A 97 -1.17 -8.48 -6.70
N PRO A 98 -1.48 -9.63 -7.32
CA PRO A 98 -2.65 -10.39 -6.89
C PRO A 98 -2.56 -10.91 -5.45
N PHE A 99 -1.33 -11.14 -4.97
CA PHE A 99 -1.16 -11.64 -3.61
C PHE A 99 -1.49 -10.56 -2.56
N THR A 100 -1.39 -9.28 -2.90
CA THR A 100 -1.79 -8.20 -2.00
C THR A 100 -3.31 -8.18 -1.75
N THR A 101 -4.15 -8.77 -2.64
CA THR A 101 -5.58 -8.96 -2.39
C THR A 101 -5.88 -9.84 -1.16
N LEU A 102 -4.91 -10.66 -0.72
CA LEU A 102 -5.03 -11.40 0.54
C LEU A 102 -5.10 -10.50 1.78
N ASN A 103 -4.81 -9.21 1.65
CA ASN A 103 -5.08 -8.22 2.71
C ASN A 103 -6.56 -8.27 3.11
N LEU A 104 -7.47 -8.56 2.16
CA LEU A 104 -8.88 -8.75 2.41
C LEU A 104 -9.13 -9.84 3.48
N VAL A 105 -8.43 -10.96 3.41
CA VAL A 105 -8.55 -12.06 4.39
C VAL A 105 -8.14 -11.58 5.79
N THR A 106 -7.06 -10.79 5.87
CA THR A 106 -6.59 -10.27 7.17
C THR A 106 -7.59 -9.28 7.78
N VAL A 107 -8.19 -8.42 6.95
CA VAL A 107 -9.24 -7.50 7.38
C VAL A 107 -10.50 -8.26 7.82
N LEU A 108 -10.88 -9.31 7.09
CA LEU A 108 -12.02 -10.16 7.47
C LEU A 108 -11.81 -10.84 8.82
N VAL A 109 -10.63 -11.44 9.03
CA VAL A 109 -10.29 -12.05 10.32
C VAL A 109 -10.38 -11.03 11.46
N SER A 110 -9.97 -9.79 11.24
CA SER A 110 -10.13 -8.72 12.22
C SER A 110 -11.60 -8.31 12.42
N HIS A 111 -12.42 -8.32 11.36
CA HIS A 111 -13.86 -8.03 11.42
C HIS A 111 -14.66 -9.12 12.16
N PHE A 112 -14.36 -10.39 11.95
CA PHE A 112 -15.00 -11.49 12.69
C PHE A 112 -14.82 -11.38 14.21
N ARG A 113 -13.68 -10.85 14.67
CA ARG A 113 -13.46 -10.57 16.09
C ARG A 113 -14.30 -9.41 16.64
N LEU A 114 -14.82 -8.55 15.76
CA LEU A 114 -15.62 -7.38 16.12
C LEU A 114 -17.12 -7.60 16.00
N ASN A 115 -17.59 -8.84 15.81
CA ASN A 115 -19.02 -9.23 15.72
C ASN A 115 -19.82 -8.51 14.61
N PHE A 116 -19.20 -8.15 13.50
CA PHE A 116 -19.92 -7.62 12.34
C PHE A 116 -20.54 -8.76 11.51
N LEU A 117 -21.84 -8.63 11.22
CA LEU A 117 -22.52 -9.49 10.27
C LEU A 117 -22.00 -9.18 8.85
N ILE A 118 -21.40 -10.19 8.22
CA ILE A 118 -20.96 -10.09 6.83
C ILE A 118 -22.09 -10.62 5.96
N GLU A 119 -22.51 -9.85 4.97
CA GLU A 119 -23.53 -10.26 4.02
C GLU A 119 -23.06 -11.47 3.18
N ASN A 120 -23.99 -12.35 2.81
CA ASN A 120 -23.68 -13.54 2.02
C ASN A 120 -23.02 -13.21 0.68
N VAL A 121 -23.40 -12.08 0.05
CA VAL A 121 -22.83 -11.61 -1.22
C VAL A 121 -21.35 -11.27 -1.05
N THR A 122 -21.00 -10.60 0.04
CA THR A 122 -19.60 -10.30 0.39
C THR A 122 -18.78 -11.58 0.59
N LEU A 123 -19.32 -12.59 1.27
CA LEU A 123 -18.65 -13.89 1.45
C LEU A 123 -18.41 -14.60 0.12
N ILE A 124 -19.39 -14.58 -0.78
CA ILE A 124 -19.25 -15.14 -2.14
C ILE A 124 -18.15 -14.39 -2.88
N GLY A 125 -18.14 -13.07 -2.82
CA GLY A 125 -17.10 -12.24 -3.43
C GLY A 125 -15.71 -12.61 -2.93
N ILE A 126 -15.53 -12.78 -1.63
CA ILE A 126 -14.25 -13.18 -1.03
C ILE A 126 -13.80 -14.55 -1.53
N PHE A 127 -14.71 -15.52 -1.54
CA PHE A 127 -14.41 -16.86 -2.02
C PHE A 127 -14.00 -16.87 -3.49
N LEU A 128 -14.70 -16.10 -4.34
CA LEU A 128 -14.34 -15.89 -5.74
C LEU A 128 -12.97 -15.22 -5.89
N GLY A 129 -12.65 -14.25 -5.05
CA GLY A 129 -11.34 -13.59 -5.02
C GLY A 129 -10.19 -14.55 -4.72
N LEU A 130 -10.41 -15.46 -3.75
CA LEU A 130 -9.44 -16.51 -3.43
C LEU A 130 -9.24 -17.51 -4.58
N ILE A 131 -10.32 -17.88 -5.27
CA ILE A 131 -10.25 -18.74 -6.49
C ILE A 131 -9.48 -18.00 -7.60
N GLY A 132 -9.81 -16.72 -7.84
CA GLY A 132 -9.10 -15.88 -8.80
C GLY A 132 -7.61 -15.82 -8.52
N LEU A 133 -7.26 -15.58 -7.27
CA LEU A 133 -5.86 -15.58 -6.80
C LEU A 133 -5.18 -16.93 -7.03
N PHE A 134 -5.86 -18.04 -6.74
CA PHE A 134 -5.32 -19.38 -7.01
C PHE A 134 -4.96 -19.57 -8.48
N PHE A 135 -5.81 -19.14 -9.41
CA PHE A 135 -5.53 -19.21 -10.83
C PHE A 135 -4.38 -18.28 -11.26
N LEU A 136 -4.26 -17.10 -10.67
CA LEU A 136 -3.13 -16.20 -10.90
C LEU A 136 -1.81 -16.82 -10.47
N LEU A 137 -1.79 -17.54 -9.36
CA LEU A 137 -0.59 -18.14 -8.77
C LEU A 137 -0.23 -19.51 -9.37
N LYS A 138 -1.23 -20.29 -9.81
CA LYS A 138 -1.06 -21.69 -10.26
C LYS A 138 0.03 -21.88 -11.31
N SER A 139 0.22 -20.91 -12.20
CA SER A 139 1.18 -21.04 -13.31
C SER A 139 2.64 -20.78 -12.91
N HIS A 140 2.92 -20.36 -11.67
CA HIS A 140 4.24 -19.83 -11.25
C HIS A 140 4.75 -20.38 -9.93
N TYR A 141 4.21 -21.48 -9.43
CA TYR A 141 4.68 -22.11 -8.19
C TYR A 141 6.16 -22.55 -8.22
N SER A 142 6.87 -22.36 -9.34
CA SER A 142 8.28 -22.72 -9.48
C SER A 142 9.27 -21.60 -9.09
N SER A 143 8.82 -20.47 -8.52
CA SER A 143 9.73 -19.43 -8.06
C SER A 143 10.58 -19.93 -6.89
N LYS A 144 11.84 -20.27 -7.18
CA LYS A 144 12.84 -20.71 -6.18
C LYS A 144 13.21 -19.62 -5.16
N ASN A 145 12.62 -18.42 -5.26
CA ASN A 145 13.00 -17.27 -4.43
C ASN A 145 12.17 -17.18 -3.13
N LYS A 146 12.56 -18.03 -2.15
CA LYS A 146 11.93 -18.05 -0.81
C LYS A 146 11.93 -16.68 -0.12
N ASN A 147 12.96 -15.87 -0.34
CA ASN A 147 13.07 -14.54 0.26
C ASN A 147 11.99 -13.58 -0.29
N GLY A 148 11.67 -13.66 -1.58
CA GLY A 148 10.61 -12.86 -2.18
C GLY A 148 9.25 -13.17 -1.56
N TRP A 149 8.96 -14.45 -1.33
CA TRP A 149 7.73 -14.90 -0.67
C TRP A 149 7.63 -14.43 0.78
N PHE A 150 8.72 -14.49 1.53
CA PHE A 150 8.76 -13.94 2.90
C PHE A 150 8.36 -12.47 2.94
N TRP A 151 8.96 -11.64 2.08
CA TRP A 151 8.64 -10.21 2.03
C TRP A 151 7.21 -9.93 1.60
N MET A 152 6.67 -10.78 0.73
CA MET A 152 5.28 -10.66 0.30
C MET A 152 4.29 -11.00 1.40
N ILE A 153 4.51 -12.09 2.14
CA ILE A 153 3.67 -12.45 3.28
C ILE A 153 3.73 -11.34 4.35
N LEU A 154 4.91 -10.81 4.63
CA LEU A 154 5.08 -9.68 5.53
C LEU A 154 4.28 -8.46 5.08
N CYS A 155 4.31 -8.12 3.79
CA CYS A 155 3.51 -7.04 3.21
C CYS A 155 2.01 -7.25 3.44
N VAL A 156 1.49 -8.44 3.09
CA VAL A 156 0.06 -8.78 3.23
C VAL A 156 -0.41 -8.66 4.67
N ILE A 157 0.30 -9.29 5.61
CA ILE A 157 -0.08 -9.23 7.02
C ILE A 157 -0.02 -7.79 7.54
N SER A 158 1.05 -7.06 7.22
CA SER A 158 1.25 -5.71 7.71
C SER A 158 0.17 -4.75 7.20
N TRP A 159 -0.08 -4.72 5.89
CA TRP A 159 -1.12 -3.85 5.33
C TRP A 159 -2.53 -4.29 5.72
N GLY A 160 -2.80 -5.60 5.77
CA GLY A 160 -4.08 -6.10 6.23
C GLY A 160 -4.40 -5.68 7.67
N LEU A 161 -3.40 -5.60 8.56
CA LEU A 161 -3.56 -5.08 9.92
C LEU A 161 -3.62 -3.54 9.95
N ALA A 162 -2.88 -2.86 9.07
CA ALA A 162 -2.86 -1.40 9.04
C ALA A 162 -4.24 -0.80 8.71
N TYR A 163 -5.05 -1.43 7.86
CA TYR A 163 -6.37 -0.92 7.47
C TYR A 163 -7.32 -0.73 8.67
N PRO A 164 -7.64 -1.76 9.48
CA PRO A 164 -8.54 -1.58 10.63
C PRO A 164 -7.94 -0.70 11.72
N LEU A 165 -6.61 -0.75 11.94
CA LEU A 165 -5.94 0.10 12.93
C LEU A 165 -5.99 1.59 12.53
N SER A 166 -5.85 1.91 11.24
CA SER A 166 -5.84 3.29 10.76
C SER A 166 -7.20 3.97 10.81
N GLN A 167 -8.30 3.23 10.68
CA GLN A 167 -9.63 3.83 10.57
C GLN A 167 -10.00 4.68 11.79
N SER A 168 -9.77 4.18 13.00
CA SER A 168 -10.07 4.92 14.23
C SER A 168 -9.17 6.16 14.40
N LEU A 169 -7.93 6.10 13.91
CA LEU A 169 -6.99 7.22 13.99
C LEU A 169 -7.31 8.31 12.97
N ILE A 170 -7.74 7.95 11.76
CA ILE A 170 -8.17 8.92 10.74
C ILE A 170 -9.41 9.67 11.21
N GLN A 171 -10.36 8.99 11.88
CA GLN A 171 -11.58 9.61 12.40
C GLN A 171 -11.31 10.56 13.58
N SER A 172 -10.24 10.35 14.35
CA SER A 172 -9.86 11.20 15.49
C SER A 172 -8.84 12.30 15.13
N THR A 173 -8.33 12.28 13.90
CA THR A 173 -7.39 13.29 13.38
C THR A 173 -7.87 13.81 12.03
N SER A 174 -6.99 14.34 11.19
CA SER A 174 -7.32 14.59 9.78
C SER A 174 -6.66 13.56 8.86
N PRO A 175 -7.25 13.25 7.69
CA PRO A 175 -6.64 12.37 6.70
C PRO A 175 -5.23 12.80 6.31
N ILE A 176 -5.01 14.09 6.14
CA ILE A 176 -3.72 14.65 5.73
C ILE A 176 -2.69 14.51 6.87
N PHE A 177 -3.09 14.78 8.12
CA PHE A 177 -2.22 14.59 9.28
C PHE A 177 -1.85 13.11 9.44
N PHE A 178 -2.83 12.21 9.37
CA PHE A 178 -2.59 10.77 9.42
C PHE A 178 -1.60 10.33 8.33
N ALA A 179 -1.82 10.75 7.09
CA ALA A 179 -0.93 10.47 5.98
C ALA A 179 0.49 11.01 6.21
N THR A 180 0.61 12.23 6.77
CA THR A 180 1.90 12.83 7.15
C THR A 180 2.62 11.96 8.17
N ALA A 181 1.93 11.52 9.23
CA ALA A 181 2.49 10.67 10.27
C ALA A 181 2.95 9.32 9.72
N MET A 182 2.17 8.72 8.82
CA MET A 182 2.53 7.47 8.15
C MET A 182 3.81 7.62 7.31
N GLU A 183 3.89 8.62 6.43
CA GLU A 183 5.08 8.83 5.60
C GLU A 183 6.31 9.25 6.44
N ALA A 184 6.12 10.06 7.49
CA ALA A 184 7.20 10.39 8.43
C ALA A 184 7.75 9.12 9.13
N SER A 185 6.90 8.18 9.49
CA SER A 185 7.32 6.90 10.08
C SER A 185 8.14 6.06 9.10
N VAL A 186 7.76 6.07 7.82
CA VAL A 186 8.53 5.41 6.75
C VAL A 186 9.90 6.05 6.60
N VAL A 187 9.99 7.40 6.67
CA VAL A 187 11.28 8.11 6.67
C VAL A 187 12.14 7.68 7.86
N LEU A 188 11.56 7.66 9.07
CA LEU A 188 12.28 7.25 10.28
C LEU A 188 12.79 5.82 10.19
N GLY A 189 11.93 4.87 9.82
CA GLY A 189 12.30 3.47 9.66
C GLY A 189 13.39 3.26 8.59
N ALA A 190 13.24 3.90 7.43
CA ALA A 190 14.25 3.85 6.37
C ALA A 190 15.57 4.54 6.79
N SER A 191 15.51 5.63 7.55
CA SER A 191 16.69 6.32 8.10
C SER A 191 17.44 5.44 9.08
N LEU A 192 16.74 4.76 9.99
CA LEU A 192 17.36 3.80 10.92
C LEU A 192 18.08 2.67 10.16
N LEU A 193 17.45 2.15 9.10
CA LEU A 193 18.09 1.15 8.24
C LEU A 193 19.32 1.73 7.51
N LEU A 194 19.27 2.98 7.02
CA LEU A 194 20.41 3.64 6.38
C LEU A 194 21.56 3.86 7.37
N VAL A 195 21.27 4.25 8.59
CA VAL A 195 22.29 4.47 9.63
C VAL A 195 22.93 3.16 10.06
N SER A 196 22.18 2.06 10.09
CA SER A 196 22.72 0.72 10.41
C SER A 196 23.70 0.17 9.36
N LEU A 197 23.71 0.72 8.14
CA LEU A 197 24.67 0.37 7.11
C LEU A 197 26.04 0.99 7.41
N ASN A 198 27.11 0.28 7.07
CA ASN A 198 28.44 0.88 7.11
C ASN A 198 28.55 2.06 6.12
N LYS A 199 29.48 2.99 6.36
CA LYS A 199 29.63 4.25 5.61
C LYS A 199 29.73 4.03 4.10
N SER A 200 30.44 3.02 3.64
CA SER A 200 30.61 2.70 2.22
C SER A 200 29.29 2.28 1.59
N LYS A 201 28.58 1.29 2.17
CA LYS A 201 27.28 0.82 1.68
C LYS A 201 26.23 1.93 1.70
N ARG A 202 26.19 2.73 2.76
CA ARG A 202 25.27 3.86 2.85
C ARG A 202 25.49 4.88 1.72
N ARG A 203 26.77 5.22 1.44
CA ARG A 203 27.11 6.11 0.32
C ARG A 203 26.69 5.51 -1.02
N GLN A 204 26.92 4.22 -1.22
CA GLN A 204 26.47 3.49 -2.42
C GLN A 204 24.96 3.54 -2.59
N VAL A 205 24.21 3.31 -1.51
CA VAL A 205 22.73 3.38 -1.55
C VAL A 205 22.28 4.80 -1.93
N LEU A 206 22.81 5.83 -1.29
CA LEU A 206 22.41 7.22 -1.54
C LEU A 206 22.85 7.74 -2.91
N SER A 207 23.90 7.19 -3.52
CA SER A 207 24.31 7.56 -4.89
C SER A 207 23.33 7.07 -5.97
N THR A 208 22.38 6.19 -5.63
CA THR A 208 21.36 5.69 -6.56
C THR A 208 20.04 6.45 -6.49
N LEU A 209 20.00 7.64 -5.90
CA LEU A 209 18.77 8.44 -5.83
C LEU A 209 18.20 8.72 -7.23
N PRO A 210 16.87 8.72 -7.40
CA PRO A 210 16.24 8.97 -8.68
C PRO A 210 16.50 10.39 -9.19
N SER A 211 16.39 10.60 -10.50
CA SER A 211 16.52 11.93 -11.08
C SER A 211 15.45 12.90 -10.54
N PRO A 212 15.73 14.21 -10.43
CA PRO A 212 14.79 15.17 -9.84
C PRO A 212 13.40 15.20 -10.50
N VAL A 213 13.36 15.17 -11.84
CA VAL A 213 12.09 15.18 -12.60
C VAL A 213 11.24 13.98 -12.25
N PHE A 214 11.85 12.85 -12.14
CA PHE A 214 11.17 11.62 -11.89
C PHE A 214 10.77 11.47 -10.43
N TYR A 215 11.64 11.91 -9.56
CA TYR A 215 11.34 12.02 -8.14
C TYR A 215 10.09 12.87 -7.90
N SER A 216 9.96 14.03 -8.56
CA SER A 216 8.79 14.89 -8.41
C SER A 216 7.50 14.21 -8.86
N TRP A 217 7.49 13.50 -9.99
CA TRP A 217 6.33 12.74 -10.44
C TRP A 217 5.92 11.65 -9.46
N MET A 218 6.89 10.87 -8.98
CA MET A 218 6.63 9.79 -8.03
C MET A 218 6.04 10.32 -6.72
N VAL A 219 6.61 11.41 -6.19
CA VAL A 219 6.12 12.03 -4.95
C VAL A 219 4.74 12.64 -5.16
N THR A 220 4.51 13.33 -6.28
CA THR A 220 3.19 13.92 -6.58
C THR A 220 2.10 12.85 -6.66
N LEU A 221 2.33 11.76 -7.39
CA LEU A 221 1.37 10.66 -7.48
C LEU A 221 1.13 10.04 -6.09
N LEU A 222 2.18 9.86 -5.30
CA LEU A 222 2.02 9.33 -3.95
C LEU A 222 1.17 10.26 -3.08
N VAL A 223 1.50 11.55 -3.03
CA VAL A 223 0.77 12.54 -2.22
C VAL A 223 -0.70 12.60 -2.62
N LEU A 224 -0.99 12.70 -3.91
CA LEU A 224 -2.37 12.71 -4.40
C LEU A 224 -3.11 11.40 -4.07
N GLY A 225 -2.45 10.25 -4.27
CA GLY A 225 -3.04 8.95 -3.95
C GLY A 225 -3.37 8.80 -2.48
N VAL A 226 -2.45 9.20 -1.59
CA VAL A 226 -2.63 9.10 -0.13
C VAL A 226 -3.68 10.07 0.38
N ILE A 227 -3.79 11.29 -0.18
CA ILE A 227 -4.86 12.24 0.17
C ILE A 227 -6.22 11.65 -0.23
N CYS A 228 -6.36 11.16 -1.47
CA CYS A 228 -7.60 10.55 -1.93
C CYS A 228 -7.99 9.31 -1.09
N ASP A 229 -7.00 8.46 -0.75
CA ASP A 229 -7.19 7.29 0.11
C ASP A 229 -7.65 7.70 1.52
N GLY A 230 -7.02 8.72 2.10
CA GLY A 230 -7.38 9.24 3.41
C GLY A 230 -8.81 9.78 3.46
N ILE A 231 -9.21 10.62 2.49
CA ILE A 231 -10.57 11.15 2.37
C ILE A 231 -11.59 10.00 2.19
N ALA A 232 -11.26 8.99 1.40
CA ALA A 232 -12.13 7.84 1.22
C ALA A 232 -12.34 7.05 2.52
N ARG A 233 -11.28 6.83 3.30
CA ARG A 233 -11.33 6.08 4.58
C ARG A 233 -12.17 6.73 5.66
N GLU A 234 -12.44 8.02 5.60
CA GLU A 234 -13.35 8.68 6.56
C GLU A 234 -14.77 8.10 6.51
N SER A 235 -15.19 7.62 5.33
CA SER A 235 -16.60 7.30 5.08
C SER A 235 -16.83 5.96 4.35
N VAL A 236 -15.79 5.33 3.86
CA VAL A 236 -15.86 4.04 3.16
C VAL A 236 -15.36 2.94 4.10
N SER A 237 -16.08 1.82 4.15
CA SER A 237 -15.69 0.69 5.00
C SER A 237 -14.30 0.13 4.61
N PRO A 238 -13.52 -0.44 5.55
CA PRO A 238 -12.24 -1.07 5.24
C PRO A 238 -12.33 -2.16 4.16
N ILE A 239 -13.43 -2.91 4.15
CA ILE A 239 -13.68 -3.96 3.14
C ILE A 239 -13.86 -3.35 1.77
N SER A 240 -14.68 -2.29 1.64
CA SER A 240 -14.88 -1.58 0.38
C SER A 240 -13.60 -0.89 -0.09
N MET A 241 -12.80 -0.32 0.82
CA MET A 241 -11.49 0.26 0.47
C MET A 241 -10.54 -0.77 -0.13
N LEU A 242 -10.51 -1.98 0.42
CA LEU A 242 -9.70 -3.07 -0.13
C LEU A 242 -10.21 -3.56 -1.49
N ALA A 243 -11.52 -3.57 -1.70
CA ALA A 243 -12.08 -3.86 -3.01
C ALA A 243 -11.60 -2.84 -4.05
N PHE A 244 -11.61 -1.53 -3.71
CA PHE A 244 -11.06 -0.50 -4.58
C PHE A 244 -9.53 -0.63 -4.78
N ALA A 245 -8.78 -0.99 -3.75
CA ALA A 245 -7.36 -1.28 -3.90
C ALA A 245 -7.10 -2.37 -4.94
N GLY A 246 -7.95 -3.38 -4.99
CA GLY A 246 -7.88 -4.42 -6.01
C GLY A 246 -8.06 -3.95 -7.45
N PHE A 247 -8.81 -2.85 -7.71
CA PHE A 247 -8.82 -2.24 -9.04
C PHE A 247 -7.43 -1.71 -9.41
N SER A 248 -6.71 -1.13 -8.45
CA SER A 248 -5.33 -0.67 -8.71
C SER A 248 -4.42 -1.86 -9.04
N GLU A 249 -4.61 -2.98 -8.38
CA GLU A 249 -3.82 -4.19 -8.59
C GLU A 249 -4.02 -4.73 -10.01
N ILE A 250 -5.26 -4.82 -10.47
CA ILE A 250 -5.55 -5.26 -11.83
C ILE A 250 -5.03 -4.26 -12.87
N GLY A 251 -5.20 -2.96 -12.60
CA GLY A 251 -4.61 -1.93 -13.46
C GLY A 251 -3.10 -2.10 -13.61
N VAL A 252 -2.39 -2.38 -12.52
CA VAL A 252 -0.94 -2.65 -12.56
C VAL A 252 -0.62 -3.92 -13.34
N LEU A 253 -1.44 -4.98 -13.23
CA LEU A 253 -1.24 -6.22 -13.99
C LEU A 253 -1.41 -5.99 -15.49
N VAL A 254 -2.48 -5.31 -15.89
CA VAL A 254 -2.77 -4.99 -17.29
C VAL A 254 -1.67 -4.13 -17.88
N LEU A 255 -1.31 -3.04 -17.22
CA LEU A 255 -0.26 -2.15 -17.68
C LEU A 255 1.13 -2.80 -17.61
N GLY A 256 1.37 -3.65 -16.58
CA GLY A 256 2.59 -4.44 -16.49
C GLY A 256 2.77 -5.39 -17.67
N HIS A 257 1.69 -5.99 -18.16
CA HIS A 257 1.71 -6.82 -19.37
C HIS A 257 2.19 -6.03 -20.58
N PHE A 258 1.70 -4.79 -20.77
CA PHE A 258 2.07 -3.95 -21.92
C PHE A 258 3.45 -3.31 -21.76
N PHE A 259 3.77 -2.74 -20.60
CA PHE A 259 5.01 -1.98 -20.39
C PHE A 259 6.23 -2.84 -20.08
N TYR A 260 6.05 -3.95 -19.34
CA TYR A 260 7.16 -4.80 -18.92
C TYR A 260 7.23 -6.12 -19.68
N GLN A 261 6.32 -6.32 -20.66
CA GLN A 261 6.25 -7.54 -21.47
C GLN A 261 6.13 -8.81 -20.60
N GLU A 262 5.60 -8.68 -19.39
CA GLU A 262 5.30 -9.80 -18.50
C GLU A 262 4.09 -10.55 -19.07
N ARG A 263 4.34 -11.58 -19.88
CA ARG A 263 3.27 -12.33 -20.57
C ARG A 263 2.45 -13.14 -19.58
N MET A 264 1.19 -12.75 -19.42
CA MET A 264 0.21 -13.51 -18.67
C MET A 264 -0.35 -14.67 -19.52
N LYS A 265 -0.47 -15.85 -18.91
CA LYS A 265 -1.16 -17.00 -19.53
C LYS A 265 -2.67 -16.80 -19.46
N SER A 266 -3.44 -17.49 -20.33
CA SER A 266 -4.92 -17.42 -20.35
C SER A 266 -5.55 -17.70 -18.98
N ILE A 267 -5.00 -18.65 -18.22
CA ILE A 267 -5.46 -18.98 -16.86
C ILE A 267 -5.27 -17.82 -15.87
N GLN A 268 -4.25 -16.99 -16.05
CA GLN A 268 -4.02 -15.82 -15.22
C GLN A 268 -4.99 -14.69 -15.55
N TRP A 269 -5.35 -14.52 -16.83
CA TRP A 269 -6.41 -13.62 -17.24
C TRP A 269 -7.76 -14.01 -16.64
N LEU A 270 -8.07 -15.32 -16.62
CA LEU A 270 -9.27 -15.82 -15.92
C LEU A 270 -9.18 -15.49 -14.42
N GLY A 271 -8.03 -15.68 -13.78
CA GLY A 271 -7.82 -15.33 -12.38
C GLY A 271 -8.03 -13.83 -12.12
N ALA A 272 -7.48 -12.96 -12.97
CA ALA A 272 -7.69 -11.50 -12.87
C ALA A 272 -9.17 -11.13 -13.03
N PHE A 273 -9.87 -11.74 -13.98
CA PHE A 273 -11.31 -11.53 -14.17
C PHE A 273 -12.13 -11.96 -12.95
N LEU A 274 -11.84 -13.14 -12.38
CA LEU A 274 -12.53 -13.60 -11.17
C LEU A 274 -12.26 -12.70 -9.97
N THR A 275 -11.05 -12.17 -9.83
CA THR A 275 -10.72 -11.21 -8.79
C THR A 275 -11.49 -9.90 -8.97
N LEU A 276 -11.62 -9.39 -10.21
CA LEU A 276 -12.47 -8.23 -10.52
C LEU A 276 -13.94 -8.47 -10.15
N LEU A 277 -14.49 -9.60 -10.56
CA LEU A 277 -15.87 -9.97 -10.25
C LEU A 277 -16.09 -10.04 -8.73
N ALA A 278 -15.13 -10.62 -8.03
CA ALA A 278 -15.13 -10.67 -6.57
C ALA A 278 -15.23 -9.27 -5.93
N MET A 279 -14.47 -8.31 -6.45
CA MET A 279 -14.50 -6.93 -5.96
C MET A 279 -15.86 -6.27 -6.18
N PHE A 280 -16.48 -6.47 -7.34
CA PHE A 280 -17.83 -5.97 -7.59
C PHE A 280 -18.84 -6.57 -6.60
N LEU A 281 -18.76 -7.87 -6.30
CA LEU A 281 -19.64 -8.51 -5.32
C LEU A 281 -19.41 -8.04 -3.88
N VAL A 282 -18.19 -7.66 -3.54
CA VAL A 282 -17.86 -7.08 -2.22
C VAL A 282 -18.37 -5.64 -2.09
N LEU A 283 -18.51 -4.92 -3.19
CA LEU A 283 -19.00 -3.53 -3.23
C LEU A 283 -20.53 -3.43 -3.36
N ALA A 284 -21.18 -4.51 -3.82
CA ALA A 284 -22.65 -4.58 -3.98
C ALA A 284 -23.35 -4.75 -2.64
#